data_4b3178c6b8fc1ad1187aef3cc3c70d7b
#
_entry.id   4b3178c6b8fc1ad1187aef3cc3c70d7b
#
_cell.length_a   1.000
_cell.length_b   1.000
_cell.length_c   1.000
_cell.angle_alpha   90.00
_cell.angle_beta   90.00
_cell.angle_gamma   90.00
#
_symmetry.space_group_name_H-M   'P 1'
#
loop_
_entity.id
_entity.type
_entity.pdbx_description
1 polymer ?
#
loop_
_entity_poly.entity_id
_entity_poly.type
_entity_poly.pdbx_seq_one_letter_code
_entity_poly.pdbx_strand_id
1 'polypeptide(L)'
;FLSTSGLVGGAVGLASGAGFALKQAGEGNICVVFFGDGAMEEGVVFEAMNLASLWSLPVLFVCENNNSGAISAQEGGFPSSEIAASRISDIPKSLNIKSELVDGADVAAVHAVIAEAVGGMRKGSGPAFIETYTERWPGSRPLWPTQATGVTQLAAAWDPSLITGVYADWIDEYDPLLRFIRNQLDAGLLSQDKLLEHDTQICSQITEARAFGEASALPCPESALDGVFAA
;
A
#
# COMPACT_ATOMS: atom_id res chain seq x y z
N PHE A 1 10.62 -9.02 -5.36
CA PHE A 1 9.51 -9.47 -4.49
C PHE A 1 9.97 -10.67 -3.66
N LEU A 2 9.98 -10.52 -2.33
CA LEU A 2 10.49 -11.55 -1.44
C LEU A 2 9.37 -12.48 -0.95
N SER A 3 8.32 -11.91 -0.36
CA SER A 3 7.24 -12.68 0.25
C SER A 3 5.99 -11.83 0.46
N THR A 4 4.85 -12.50 0.62
CA THR A 4 3.62 -11.95 1.17
C THR A 4 3.12 -12.87 2.26
N SER A 5 2.32 -12.35 3.18
CA SER A 5 1.78 -13.13 4.29
C SER A 5 0.34 -12.70 4.58
N GLY A 6 -0.53 -13.69 4.80
CA GLY A 6 -1.87 -13.46 5.35
C GLY A 6 -1.88 -13.28 6.88
N LEU A 7 -0.74 -13.51 7.54
CA LEU A 7 -0.59 -13.27 8.99
C LEU A 7 -0.34 -11.77 9.22
N VAL A 8 -1.21 -11.13 9.98
CA VAL A 8 -1.06 -9.74 10.35
C VAL A 8 0.26 -9.53 11.09
N GLY A 9 1.05 -8.53 10.67
CA GLY A 9 2.39 -8.27 11.22
C GLY A 9 3.50 -9.24 10.79
N GLY A 10 3.18 -10.42 10.25
CA GLY A 10 4.18 -11.45 9.93
C GLY A 10 5.22 -11.02 8.89
N ALA A 11 4.83 -10.25 7.89
CA ALA A 11 5.74 -9.72 6.87
C ALA A 11 6.80 -8.77 7.46
N VAL A 12 6.49 -8.09 8.58
CA VAL A 12 7.39 -7.11 9.20
C VAL A 12 8.60 -7.80 9.83
N GLY A 13 8.39 -8.94 10.50
CA GLY A 13 9.48 -9.76 11.01
C GLY A 13 10.39 -10.30 9.90
N LEU A 14 9.79 -10.80 8.80
CA LEU A 14 10.54 -11.26 7.63
C LEU A 14 11.37 -10.14 6.99
N ALA A 15 10.81 -8.92 6.90
CA ALA A 15 11.52 -7.77 6.36
C ALA A 15 12.73 -7.37 7.20
N SER A 16 12.65 -7.50 8.53
CA SER A 16 13.79 -7.25 9.41
C SER A 16 14.90 -8.27 9.18
N GLY A 17 14.56 -9.56 8.98
CA GLY A 17 15.53 -10.59 8.59
C GLY A 17 16.15 -10.31 7.22
N ALA A 18 15.35 -9.91 6.23
CA ALA A 18 15.86 -9.50 4.92
C ALA A 18 16.78 -8.27 5.01
N GLY A 19 16.40 -7.26 5.79
CA GLY A 19 17.21 -6.08 6.04
C GLY A 19 18.54 -6.42 6.70
N PHE A 20 18.55 -7.38 7.62
CA PHE A 20 19.79 -7.89 8.21
C PHE A 20 20.72 -8.49 7.16
N ALA A 21 20.19 -9.40 6.31
CA ALA A 21 20.95 -10.01 5.22
C ALA A 21 21.50 -8.96 4.24
N LEU A 22 20.67 -7.97 3.83
CA LEU A 22 21.09 -6.89 2.94
C LEU A 22 22.19 -6.01 3.55
N LYS A 23 22.11 -5.74 4.85
CA LYS A 23 23.15 -5.03 5.56
C LYS A 23 24.48 -5.80 5.54
N GLN A 24 24.45 -7.11 5.76
CA GLN A 24 25.64 -7.96 5.70
C GLN A 24 26.25 -8.01 4.29
N ALA A 25 25.42 -8.01 3.25
CA ALA A 25 25.88 -7.97 1.85
C ALA A 25 26.60 -6.66 1.51
N GLY A 26 26.25 -5.54 2.14
CA GLY A 26 26.97 -4.27 1.98
C GLY A 26 26.80 -3.58 0.61
N GLU A 27 25.81 -3.99 -0.17
CA GLU A 27 25.58 -3.51 -1.56
C GLU A 27 24.72 -2.24 -1.65
N GLY A 28 24.28 -1.67 -0.50
CA GLY A 28 23.40 -0.50 -0.48
C GLY A 28 21.95 -0.79 -0.85
N ASN A 29 21.57 -2.06 -0.92
CA ASN A 29 20.18 -2.49 -1.11
C ASN A 29 19.36 -2.26 0.16
N ILE A 30 18.06 -2.04 -0.01
CA ILE A 30 17.11 -1.85 1.09
C ILE A 30 15.97 -2.88 0.99
N CYS A 31 15.33 -3.16 2.12
CA CYS A 31 14.08 -3.90 2.17
C CYS A 31 12.92 -2.93 2.40
N VAL A 32 11.83 -3.07 1.64
CA VAL A 32 10.59 -2.32 1.87
C VAL A 32 9.51 -3.31 2.28
N VAL A 33 8.76 -2.99 3.32
CA VAL A 33 7.62 -3.77 3.79
C VAL A 33 6.38 -2.90 3.88
N PHE A 34 5.29 -3.39 3.29
CA PHE A 34 3.98 -2.77 3.35
C PHE A 34 3.09 -3.54 4.32
N PHE A 35 2.34 -2.84 5.15
CA PHE A 35 1.38 -3.42 6.09
C PHE A 35 0.31 -2.40 6.46
N GLY A 36 -0.88 -2.89 6.80
CA GLY A 36 -1.99 -2.03 7.23
C GLY A 36 -1.83 -1.56 8.67
N ASP A 37 -2.57 -0.53 9.02
CA ASP A 37 -2.62 0.06 10.37
C ASP A 37 -2.92 -0.97 11.47
N GLY A 38 -3.80 -1.95 11.24
CA GLY A 38 -4.08 -3.02 12.20
C GLY A 38 -2.85 -3.87 12.57
N ALA A 39 -1.83 -3.96 11.73
CA ALA A 39 -0.60 -4.65 12.07
C ALA A 39 0.17 -3.96 13.22
N MET A 40 -0.07 -2.68 13.45
CA MET A 40 0.56 -1.95 14.54
C MET A 40 0.06 -2.36 15.95
N GLU A 41 -0.95 -3.21 16.02
CA GLU A 41 -1.40 -3.82 17.29
C GLU A 41 -0.65 -5.12 17.61
N GLU A 42 0.10 -5.65 16.65
CA GLU A 42 0.82 -6.91 16.83
C GLU A 42 2.20 -6.70 17.48
N GLY A 43 2.48 -7.45 18.53
CA GLY A 43 3.75 -7.36 19.28
C GLY A 43 4.97 -7.56 18.40
N VAL A 44 4.90 -8.47 17.41
CA VAL A 44 6.01 -8.75 16.49
C VAL A 44 6.45 -7.52 15.69
N VAL A 45 5.55 -6.57 15.43
CA VAL A 45 5.89 -5.33 14.71
C VAL A 45 6.79 -4.44 15.55
N PHE A 46 6.48 -4.32 16.86
CA PHE A 46 7.31 -3.56 17.80
C PHE A 46 8.69 -4.20 17.97
N GLU A 47 8.74 -5.52 18.13
CA GLU A 47 9.99 -6.27 18.24
C GLU A 47 10.86 -6.10 17.00
N ALA A 48 10.27 -6.25 15.82
CA ALA A 48 10.96 -6.10 14.55
C ALA A 48 11.51 -4.69 14.32
N MET A 49 10.70 -3.64 14.62
CA MET A 49 11.13 -2.25 14.56
C MET A 49 12.27 -1.96 15.56
N ASN A 50 12.17 -2.47 16.79
CA ASN A 50 13.20 -2.32 17.79
C ASN A 50 14.53 -2.93 17.32
N LEU A 51 14.52 -4.15 16.79
CA LEU A 51 15.71 -4.80 16.25
C LEU A 51 16.24 -4.06 15.01
N ALA A 52 15.37 -3.61 14.13
CA ALA A 52 15.78 -2.85 12.95
C ALA A 52 16.50 -1.55 13.35
N SER A 53 15.99 -0.83 14.34
CA SER A 53 16.64 0.36 14.87
C SER A 53 17.98 0.04 15.55
N LEU A 54 17.98 -0.91 16.48
CA LEU A 54 19.17 -1.31 17.24
C LEU A 54 20.32 -1.72 16.33
N TRP A 55 20.02 -2.42 15.25
CA TRP A 55 21.01 -2.88 14.29
C TRP A 55 21.15 -1.96 13.08
N SER A 56 20.49 -0.81 13.06
CA SER A 56 20.50 0.14 11.93
C SER A 56 20.28 -0.57 10.59
N LEU A 57 19.23 -1.38 10.51
CA LEU A 57 18.90 -2.16 9.31
C LEU A 57 18.33 -1.26 8.21
N PRO A 58 18.62 -1.52 6.94
CA PRO A 58 18.05 -0.79 5.81
C PRO A 58 16.64 -1.28 5.49
N VAL A 59 15.70 -1.04 6.41
CA VAL A 59 14.28 -1.43 6.26
C VAL A 59 13.42 -0.18 6.23
N LEU A 60 12.62 -0.04 5.17
CA LEU A 60 11.55 0.95 5.06
C LEU A 60 10.23 0.28 5.45
N PHE A 61 9.65 0.76 6.54
CA PHE A 61 8.33 0.36 7.01
C PHE A 61 7.29 1.32 6.40
N VAL A 62 6.38 0.82 5.59
CA VAL A 62 5.28 1.59 5.01
C VAL A 62 3.97 1.10 5.60
N CYS A 63 3.37 1.92 6.45
CA CYS A 63 2.09 1.65 7.08
C CYS A 63 0.97 2.30 6.27
N GLU A 64 0.09 1.49 5.71
CA GLU A 64 -1.09 1.92 4.96
C GLU A 64 -2.24 2.16 5.94
N ASN A 65 -2.36 3.39 6.45
CA ASN A 65 -3.39 3.78 7.40
C ASN A 65 -4.66 4.22 6.67
N ASN A 66 -5.63 3.32 6.59
CA ASN A 66 -6.94 3.56 6.00
C ASN A 66 -8.09 3.49 7.05
N ASN A 67 -7.74 3.67 8.33
CA ASN A 67 -8.66 3.47 9.45
C ASN A 67 -9.84 4.46 9.45
N SER A 68 -9.61 5.73 9.16
CA SER A 68 -10.66 6.75 9.20
C SER A 68 -11.75 6.54 8.15
N GLY A 69 -11.36 6.03 6.97
CA GLY A 69 -12.27 5.69 5.89
C GLY A 69 -12.87 4.29 6.00
N ALA A 70 -12.66 3.58 7.12
CA ALA A 70 -13.27 2.27 7.31
C ALA A 70 -14.79 2.41 7.36
N ILE A 71 -15.48 1.94 6.32
CA ILE A 71 -16.96 1.92 6.25
C ILE A 71 -17.55 1.22 7.47
N SER A 72 -16.85 0.22 7.99
CA SER A 72 -17.22 -0.45 9.24
C SER A 72 -17.32 0.50 10.43
N ALA A 73 -16.45 1.49 10.54
CA ALA A 73 -16.50 2.49 11.61
C ALA A 73 -17.66 3.49 11.40
N GLN A 74 -17.91 3.91 10.16
CA GLN A 74 -19.01 4.82 9.82
C GLN A 74 -20.40 4.20 10.01
N GLU A 75 -20.53 2.90 9.81
CA GLU A 75 -21.79 2.16 9.95
C GLU A 75 -21.94 1.45 11.32
N GLY A 76 -21.18 1.87 12.33
CA GLY A 76 -21.21 1.28 13.67
C GLY A 76 -20.44 -0.03 13.80
N GLY A 77 -19.53 -0.31 12.85
CA GLY A 77 -18.54 -1.38 12.94
C GLY A 77 -17.29 -0.94 13.71
N PHE A 78 -16.34 -1.86 13.84
CA PHE A 78 -15.07 -1.57 14.49
C PHE A 78 -14.09 -0.87 13.55
N PRO A 79 -13.25 0.06 14.05
CA PRO A 79 -12.11 0.58 13.31
C PRO A 79 -11.13 -0.55 12.94
N SER A 80 -10.28 -0.34 11.94
CA SER A 80 -9.26 -1.33 11.54
C SER A 80 -8.10 -1.39 12.54
N SER A 81 -7.92 -0.34 13.35
CA SER A 81 -6.97 -0.32 14.45
C SER A 81 -7.46 0.56 15.61
N GLU A 82 -7.11 0.17 16.84
CA GLU A 82 -7.36 0.92 18.09
C GLU A 82 -6.05 1.08 18.87
N ILE A 83 -5.26 2.09 18.52
CA ILE A 83 -3.97 2.35 19.13
C ILE A 83 -4.05 3.54 20.05
N ALA A 84 -3.45 3.45 21.26
CA ALA A 84 -3.45 4.53 22.25
C ALA A 84 -2.64 5.76 21.81
N ALA A 85 -1.72 5.62 20.86
CA ALA A 85 -0.98 6.74 20.29
C ALA A 85 -1.90 7.62 19.43
N SER A 86 -1.73 8.94 19.53
CA SER A 86 -2.49 9.89 18.70
C SER A 86 -2.23 9.75 17.21
N ARG A 87 -1.05 9.25 16.85
CA ARG A 87 -0.61 8.96 15.47
C ARG A 87 0.25 7.70 15.47
N ILE A 88 0.06 6.85 14.49
CA ILE A 88 0.89 5.65 14.31
C ILE A 88 2.35 6.02 14.14
N SER A 89 2.64 7.06 13.36
CA SER A 89 3.99 7.55 13.10
C SER A 89 4.73 8.09 14.33
N ASP A 90 4.07 8.30 15.47
CA ASP A 90 4.74 8.69 16.71
C ASP A 90 5.36 7.49 17.45
N ILE A 91 4.84 6.29 17.22
CA ILE A 91 5.33 5.07 17.87
C ILE A 91 6.78 4.75 17.49
N PRO A 92 7.15 4.66 16.18
CA PRO A 92 8.52 4.36 15.78
C PRO A 92 9.54 5.42 16.22
N LYS A 93 9.12 6.67 16.44
CA LYS A 93 9.98 7.72 16.96
C LYS A 93 10.55 7.38 18.34
N SER A 94 9.78 6.69 19.19
CA SER A 94 10.25 6.23 20.50
C SER A 94 11.36 5.19 20.41
N LEU A 95 11.51 4.55 19.26
CA LEU A 95 12.55 3.59 18.91
C LEU A 95 13.69 4.23 18.08
N ASN A 96 13.78 5.56 18.02
CA ASN A 96 14.73 6.32 17.20
C ASN A 96 14.65 6.03 15.71
N ILE A 97 13.47 5.68 15.20
CA ILE A 97 13.21 5.51 13.77
C ILE A 97 12.66 6.82 13.22
N LYS A 98 13.28 7.35 12.15
CA LYS A 98 12.74 8.51 11.43
C LYS A 98 11.37 8.16 10.88
N SER A 99 10.36 8.93 11.25
CA SER A 99 8.97 8.69 10.89
C SER A 99 8.32 9.90 10.27
N GLU A 100 7.59 9.69 9.17
CA GLU A 100 6.83 10.71 8.46
C GLU A 100 5.38 10.26 8.27
N LEU A 101 4.46 11.23 8.30
CA LEU A 101 3.06 11.06 7.92
C LEU A 101 2.84 11.77 6.58
N VAL A 102 2.24 11.09 5.62
CA VAL A 102 1.98 11.64 4.29
C VAL A 102 0.57 11.30 3.82
N ASP A 103 -0.05 12.19 3.05
CA ASP A 103 -1.29 11.91 2.33
C ASP A 103 -1.05 10.79 1.31
N GLY A 104 -1.58 9.60 1.59
CA GLY A 104 -1.42 8.41 0.75
C GLY A 104 -2.13 8.52 -0.60
N ALA A 105 -3.05 9.48 -0.77
CA ALA A 105 -3.71 9.76 -2.03
C ALA A 105 -2.93 10.80 -2.90
N ASP A 106 -1.86 11.39 -2.38
CA ASP A 106 -0.95 12.25 -3.15
C ASP A 106 0.30 11.47 -3.59
N VAL A 107 0.26 10.94 -4.81
CA VAL A 107 1.33 10.12 -5.39
C VAL A 107 2.68 10.85 -5.41
N ALA A 108 2.69 12.16 -5.67
CA ALA A 108 3.91 12.95 -5.73
C ALA A 108 4.53 13.14 -4.33
N ALA A 109 3.70 13.42 -3.33
CA ALA A 109 4.13 13.53 -1.93
C ALA A 109 4.68 12.19 -1.41
N VAL A 110 3.97 11.09 -1.65
CA VAL A 110 4.43 9.73 -1.29
C VAL A 110 5.78 9.42 -1.93
N HIS A 111 5.91 9.71 -3.24
CA HIS A 111 7.19 9.50 -3.94
C HIS A 111 8.33 10.30 -3.31
N ALA A 112 8.11 11.59 -3.01
CA ALA A 112 9.13 12.46 -2.46
C ALA A 112 9.62 11.98 -1.09
N VAL A 113 8.71 11.64 -0.18
CA VAL A 113 9.02 11.15 1.18
C VAL A 113 9.77 9.82 1.13
N ILE A 114 9.32 8.88 0.29
CA ILE A 114 9.98 7.58 0.11
C ILE A 114 11.39 7.77 -0.50
N ALA A 115 11.53 8.63 -1.51
CA ALA A 115 12.83 8.89 -2.13
C ALA A 115 13.84 9.47 -1.14
N GLU A 116 13.41 10.38 -0.26
CA GLU A 116 14.25 10.93 0.81
C GLU A 116 14.67 9.83 1.80
N ALA A 117 13.71 9.01 2.28
CA ALA A 117 13.97 7.91 3.19
C ALA A 117 14.97 6.91 2.60
N VAL A 118 14.74 6.46 1.36
CA VAL A 118 15.62 5.55 0.63
C VAL A 118 17.03 6.14 0.46
N GLY A 119 17.10 7.43 0.10
CA GLY A 119 18.38 8.14 -0.01
C GLY A 119 19.17 8.20 1.30
N GLY A 120 18.48 8.38 2.42
CA GLY A 120 19.05 8.32 3.77
C GLY A 120 19.52 6.93 4.14
N MET A 121 18.70 5.91 3.96
CA MET A 121 19.03 4.51 4.28
C MET A 121 20.26 4.01 3.50
N ARG A 122 20.37 4.34 2.23
CA ARG A 122 21.54 4.01 1.40
C ARG A 122 22.82 4.67 1.89
N LYS A 123 22.70 5.76 2.64
CA LYS A 123 23.82 6.43 3.32
C LYS A 123 24.04 5.94 4.77
N GLY A 124 23.30 4.93 5.20
CA GLY A 124 23.45 4.29 6.50
C GLY A 124 22.64 4.93 7.63
N SER A 125 21.58 5.69 7.35
CA SER A 125 20.72 6.30 8.38
C SER A 125 19.95 5.30 9.25
N GLY A 126 19.98 4.01 8.91
CA GLY A 126 19.14 3.00 9.55
C GLY A 126 17.72 2.95 8.97
N PRO A 127 16.77 2.35 9.70
CA PRO A 127 15.39 2.19 9.22
C PRO A 127 14.64 3.52 9.15
N ALA A 128 13.59 3.53 8.32
CA ALA A 128 12.62 4.62 8.27
C ALA A 128 11.18 4.07 8.30
N PHE A 129 10.25 4.89 8.73
CA PHE A 129 8.82 4.57 8.81
C PHE A 129 8.01 5.65 8.11
N ILE A 130 7.12 5.23 7.22
CA ILE A 130 6.19 6.14 6.55
C ILE A 130 4.77 5.67 6.85
N GLU A 131 3.98 6.56 7.45
CA GLU A 131 2.55 6.38 7.59
C GLU A 131 1.87 7.04 6.39
N THR A 132 1.24 6.25 5.53
CA THR A 132 0.42 6.76 4.42
C THR A 132 -1.03 6.76 4.86
N TYR A 133 -1.57 7.95 5.07
CA TYR A 133 -2.97 8.11 5.40
C TYR A 133 -3.83 8.14 4.13
N THR A 134 -4.91 7.37 4.09
CA THR A 134 -5.79 7.30 2.92
C THR A 134 -7.24 6.98 3.31
N GLU A 135 -8.15 7.43 2.47
CA GLU A 135 -9.56 7.06 2.58
C GLU A 135 -9.85 5.82 1.73
N ARG A 136 -10.50 4.82 2.31
CA ARG A 136 -10.88 3.61 1.58
C ARG A 136 -11.88 3.94 0.48
N TRP A 137 -11.77 3.21 -0.63
CA TRP A 137 -12.82 3.16 -1.63
C TRP A 137 -14.16 2.73 -1.00
N PRO A 138 -15.24 3.49 -1.17
CA PRO A 138 -16.50 3.23 -0.45
C PRO A 138 -17.15 1.88 -0.75
N GLY A 139 -16.85 1.27 -1.88
CA GLY A 139 -17.34 -0.05 -2.26
C GLY A 139 -16.48 -1.23 -1.79
N SER A 140 -15.49 -1.00 -0.94
CA SER A 140 -14.53 -2.04 -0.52
C SER A 140 -15.05 -3.05 0.49
N ARG A 141 -16.32 -2.96 0.91
CA ARG A 141 -16.97 -4.09 1.57
C ARG A 141 -16.95 -5.28 0.62
N PRO A 142 -16.56 -6.46 1.10
CA PRO A 142 -16.65 -7.66 0.29
C PRO A 142 -18.12 -8.07 0.15
N LEU A 143 -18.87 -7.28 -0.57
CA LEU A 143 -20.18 -7.65 -1.06
C LEU A 143 -19.97 -8.44 -2.36
N TRP A 144 -19.14 -9.46 -2.26
CA TRP A 144 -19.08 -10.43 -3.32
C TRP A 144 -20.45 -11.10 -3.50
N PRO A 145 -21.04 -11.14 -4.70
CA PRO A 145 -20.47 -10.78 -6.00
C PRO A 145 -20.76 -9.34 -6.46
N THR A 146 -21.41 -8.53 -5.64
CA THR A 146 -21.85 -7.17 -5.97
C THR A 146 -20.84 -6.12 -5.51
N GLN A 147 -19.56 -6.30 -5.80
CA GLN A 147 -18.64 -5.17 -5.69
C GLN A 147 -19.13 -4.08 -6.62
N ALA A 148 -19.75 -3.06 -6.03
CA ALA A 148 -20.09 -1.82 -6.72
C ALA A 148 -18.85 -0.94 -6.94
N THR A 149 -17.66 -1.50 -6.85
CA THR A 149 -16.43 -0.83 -7.25
C THR A 149 -16.49 -0.65 -8.74
N GLY A 150 -17.02 0.48 -9.14
CA GLY A 150 -17.00 0.91 -10.53
C GLY A 150 -15.56 0.99 -11.01
N VAL A 151 -15.39 0.82 -12.29
CA VAL A 151 -14.14 1.21 -12.96
C VAL A 151 -14.02 2.73 -12.84
N THR A 152 -12.90 3.22 -12.34
CA THR A 152 -12.61 4.66 -12.35
C THR A 152 -12.59 5.13 -13.81
N GLN A 153 -13.48 6.04 -14.14
CA GLN A 153 -13.48 6.66 -15.47
C GLN A 153 -12.43 7.77 -15.48
N LEU A 154 -11.33 7.59 -16.19
CA LEU A 154 -10.25 8.57 -16.23
C LEU A 154 -10.72 9.96 -16.69
N ALA A 155 -11.72 9.99 -17.59
CA ALA A 155 -12.30 11.23 -18.06
C ALA A 155 -12.90 12.12 -16.95
N ALA A 156 -13.29 11.54 -15.82
CA ALA A 156 -13.74 12.28 -14.64
C ALA A 156 -12.66 13.22 -14.06
N ALA A 157 -11.40 13.01 -14.41
CA ALA A 157 -10.34 13.93 -14.03
C ALA A 157 -10.43 15.32 -14.71
N TRP A 158 -11.04 15.40 -15.91
CA TRP A 158 -11.19 16.65 -16.68
C TRP A 158 -12.62 16.97 -17.08
N ASP A 159 -13.55 16.06 -16.84
CA ASP A 159 -14.99 16.27 -17.04
C ASP A 159 -15.76 15.95 -15.74
N PRO A 160 -15.94 16.94 -14.85
CA PRO A 160 -16.66 16.75 -13.60
C PRO A 160 -18.12 16.27 -13.76
N SER A 161 -18.73 16.45 -14.95
CA SER A 161 -20.10 15.99 -15.20
C SER A 161 -20.24 14.46 -15.12
N LEU A 162 -19.13 13.74 -15.21
CA LEU A 162 -19.05 12.29 -15.07
C LEU A 162 -19.03 11.82 -13.59
N ILE A 163 -18.77 12.75 -12.66
CA ILE A 163 -18.76 12.47 -11.23
C ILE A 163 -20.19 12.54 -10.71
N THR A 164 -20.83 11.38 -10.57
CA THR A 164 -22.23 11.28 -10.17
C THR A 164 -22.47 10.13 -9.21
N GLY A 165 -23.61 10.16 -8.52
CA GLY A 165 -24.05 9.10 -7.63
C GLY A 165 -23.61 9.31 -6.18
N VAL A 166 -23.83 8.29 -5.37
CA VAL A 166 -23.64 8.35 -3.90
C VAL A 166 -22.19 8.51 -3.46
N TYR A 167 -21.24 8.26 -4.34
CA TYR A 167 -19.80 8.33 -4.07
C TYR A 167 -19.12 9.53 -4.76
N ALA A 168 -19.92 10.48 -5.25
CA ALA A 168 -19.39 11.62 -6.01
C ALA A 168 -18.31 12.39 -5.24
N ASP A 169 -18.56 12.70 -3.96
CA ASP A 169 -17.62 13.44 -3.12
C ASP A 169 -16.30 12.66 -2.95
N TRP A 170 -16.37 11.34 -2.75
CA TRP A 170 -15.17 10.52 -2.64
C TRP A 170 -14.36 10.50 -3.95
N ILE A 171 -15.06 10.31 -5.08
CA ILE A 171 -14.43 10.28 -6.41
C ILE A 171 -13.74 11.61 -6.70
N ASP A 172 -14.35 12.71 -6.32
CA ASP A 172 -13.78 14.04 -6.57
C ASP A 172 -12.59 14.36 -5.67
N GLU A 173 -12.69 14.04 -4.38
CA GLU A 173 -11.73 14.50 -3.37
C GLU A 173 -10.64 13.47 -3.06
N TYR A 174 -10.98 12.17 -3.04
CA TYR A 174 -10.10 11.13 -2.46
C TYR A 174 -9.58 10.11 -3.46
N ASP A 175 -10.12 10.04 -4.71
CA ASP A 175 -9.58 9.10 -5.68
C ASP A 175 -8.14 9.47 -6.07
N PRO A 176 -7.12 8.66 -5.67
CA PRO A 176 -5.73 9.02 -5.87
C PRO A 176 -5.33 9.04 -7.35
N LEU A 177 -6.00 8.23 -8.19
CA LEU A 177 -5.74 8.19 -9.63
C LEU A 177 -6.22 9.47 -10.30
N LEU A 178 -7.45 9.91 -10.02
CA LEU A 178 -7.98 11.14 -10.60
C LEU A 178 -7.24 12.38 -10.11
N ARG A 179 -6.87 12.44 -8.82
CA ARG A 179 -6.03 13.50 -8.26
C ARG A 179 -4.68 13.57 -8.98
N PHE A 180 -4.03 12.44 -9.17
CA PHE A 180 -2.76 12.39 -9.89
C PHE A 180 -2.91 12.87 -11.34
N ILE A 181 -3.93 12.39 -12.05
CA ILE A 181 -4.18 12.78 -13.44
C ILE A 181 -4.43 14.28 -13.55
N ARG A 182 -5.27 14.87 -12.70
CA ARG A 182 -5.51 16.32 -12.67
C ARG A 182 -4.20 17.09 -12.52
N ASN A 183 -3.38 16.72 -11.56
CA ASN A 183 -2.10 17.35 -11.31
C ASN A 183 -1.16 17.26 -12.52
N GLN A 184 -1.13 16.13 -13.24
CA GLN A 184 -0.29 15.95 -14.42
C GLN A 184 -0.79 16.73 -15.63
N LEU A 185 -2.10 16.83 -15.81
CA LEU A 185 -2.73 17.63 -16.86
C LEU A 185 -2.49 19.13 -16.63
N ASP A 186 -2.70 19.61 -15.40
CA ASP A 186 -2.49 21.00 -14.99
C ASP A 186 -1.02 21.44 -15.14
N ALA A 187 -0.10 20.51 -14.87
CA ALA A 187 1.34 20.71 -15.07
C ALA A 187 1.77 20.60 -16.55
N GLY A 188 0.88 20.21 -17.46
CA GLY A 188 1.19 20.00 -18.87
C GLY A 188 2.15 18.82 -19.15
N LEU A 189 2.28 17.88 -18.20
CA LEU A 189 3.18 16.74 -18.32
C LEU A 189 2.55 15.56 -19.07
N LEU A 190 1.23 15.46 -19.07
CA LEU A 190 0.47 14.45 -19.79
C LEU A 190 -0.63 15.11 -20.63
N SER A 191 -1.08 14.42 -21.67
CA SER A 191 -2.25 14.78 -22.47
C SER A 191 -3.38 13.77 -22.25
N GLN A 192 -4.62 14.21 -22.46
CA GLN A 192 -5.80 13.34 -22.37
C GLN A 192 -5.71 12.17 -23.34
N ASP A 193 -5.28 12.40 -24.59
CA ASP A 193 -5.15 11.36 -25.61
C ASP A 193 -4.18 10.26 -25.17
N LYS A 194 -3.03 10.65 -24.60
CA LYS A 194 -2.04 9.69 -24.09
C LYS A 194 -2.54 8.90 -22.89
N LEU A 195 -3.30 9.53 -22.02
CA LEU A 195 -3.92 8.85 -20.88
C LEU A 195 -4.94 7.80 -21.35
N LEU A 196 -5.79 8.13 -22.31
CA LEU A 196 -6.78 7.21 -22.87
C LEU A 196 -6.13 6.05 -23.64
N GLU A 197 -5.00 6.31 -24.32
CA GLU A 197 -4.20 5.25 -24.97
C GLU A 197 -3.66 4.27 -23.92
N HIS A 198 -3.06 4.76 -22.84
CA HIS A 198 -2.58 3.92 -21.74
C HIS A 198 -3.70 3.12 -21.07
N ASP A 199 -4.83 3.75 -20.79
CA ASP A 199 -6.00 3.09 -20.21
C ASP A 199 -6.47 1.93 -21.08
N THR A 200 -6.64 2.18 -22.38
CA THR A 200 -7.02 1.15 -23.36
C THR A 200 -6.04 -0.02 -23.34
N GLN A 201 -4.74 0.26 -23.34
CA GLN A 201 -3.70 -0.77 -23.29
C GLN A 201 -3.76 -1.60 -22.01
N ILE A 202 -3.94 -0.95 -20.85
CA ILE A 202 -4.03 -1.63 -19.55
C ILE A 202 -5.30 -2.47 -19.48
N CYS A 203 -6.44 -1.96 -19.92
CA CYS A 203 -7.70 -2.69 -19.97
C CYS A 203 -7.61 -3.95 -20.85
N SER A 204 -6.89 -3.87 -21.98
CA SER A 204 -6.62 -5.04 -22.83
C SER A 204 -5.80 -6.09 -22.09
N GLN A 205 -4.70 -5.68 -21.44
CA GLN A 205 -3.85 -6.60 -20.67
C GLN A 205 -4.60 -7.28 -19.53
N ILE A 206 -5.45 -6.55 -18.82
CA ILE A 206 -6.27 -7.13 -17.74
C ILE A 206 -7.29 -8.12 -18.32
N THR A 207 -7.90 -7.80 -19.45
CA THR A 207 -8.85 -8.69 -20.12
C THR A 207 -8.17 -9.98 -20.58
N GLU A 208 -6.99 -9.89 -21.16
CA GLU A 208 -6.18 -11.05 -21.57
C GLU A 208 -5.76 -11.91 -20.36
N ALA A 209 -5.29 -11.25 -19.27
CA ALA A 209 -4.90 -11.94 -18.03
C ALA A 209 -6.09 -12.67 -17.40
N ARG A 210 -7.27 -12.06 -17.42
CA ARG A 210 -8.52 -12.69 -16.95
C ARG A 210 -8.87 -13.91 -17.79
N ALA A 211 -8.87 -13.77 -19.11
CA ALA A 211 -9.17 -14.87 -20.02
C ALA A 211 -8.17 -16.03 -19.84
N PHE A 212 -6.88 -15.72 -19.64
CA PHE A 212 -5.86 -16.71 -19.31
C PHE A 212 -6.20 -17.46 -18.01
N GLY A 213 -6.56 -16.73 -16.94
CA GLY A 213 -6.94 -17.34 -15.67
C GLY A 213 -8.18 -18.23 -15.78
N GLU A 214 -9.22 -17.77 -16.50
CA GLU A 214 -10.45 -18.53 -16.70
C GLU A 214 -10.24 -19.80 -17.56
N ALA A 215 -9.31 -19.77 -18.50
CA ALA A 215 -8.98 -20.92 -19.35
C ALA A 215 -7.97 -21.88 -18.71
N SER A 216 -7.32 -21.48 -17.61
CA SER A 216 -6.31 -22.30 -16.94
C SER A 216 -6.95 -23.52 -16.24
N ALA A 217 -6.28 -24.65 -16.30
CA ALA A 217 -6.71 -25.84 -15.58
C ALA A 217 -6.64 -25.61 -14.05
N LEU A 218 -7.57 -26.21 -13.33
CA LEU A 218 -7.50 -26.24 -11.87
C LEU A 218 -6.26 -27.04 -11.42
N PRO A 219 -5.63 -26.69 -10.29
CA PRO A 219 -4.55 -27.49 -9.72
C PRO A 219 -4.99 -28.93 -9.48
N CYS A 220 -4.07 -29.88 -9.66
CA CYS A 220 -4.31 -31.27 -9.33
C CYS A 220 -4.51 -31.41 -7.80
N PRO A 221 -5.59 -32.06 -7.32
CA PRO A 221 -5.83 -32.21 -5.89
C PRO A 221 -4.66 -32.84 -5.13
N GLU A 222 -3.94 -33.75 -5.76
CA GLU A 222 -2.78 -34.42 -5.17
C GLU A 222 -1.63 -33.47 -4.86
N SER A 223 -1.52 -32.36 -5.61
CA SER A 223 -0.50 -31.34 -5.37
C SER A 223 -0.73 -30.50 -4.11
N ALA A 224 -1.88 -30.63 -3.45
CA ALA A 224 -2.21 -29.84 -2.26
C ALA A 224 -1.26 -30.10 -1.06
N LEU A 225 -0.59 -31.23 -1.05
CA LEU A 225 0.37 -31.61 -0.01
C LEU A 225 1.84 -31.40 -0.42
N ASP A 226 2.09 -30.97 -1.65
CA ASP A 226 3.45 -30.75 -2.14
C ASP A 226 4.12 -29.61 -1.36
N GLY A 227 5.28 -29.90 -0.80
CA GLY A 227 6.06 -28.92 -0.03
C GLY A 227 5.52 -28.60 1.37
N VAL A 228 4.45 -29.24 1.83
CA VAL A 228 3.91 -29.05 3.20
C VAL A 228 4.79 -29.73 4.24
N PHE A 229 5.37 -30.87 3.90
CA PHE A 229 6.28 -31.63 4.75
C PHE A 229 7.65 -31.77 4.09
N ALA A 230 8.69 -31.83 4.91
CA ALA A 230 10.01 -32.18 4.41
C ALA A 230 9.98 -33.61 3.86
N ALA A 231 10.60 -33.83 2.69
CA ALA A 231 10.77 -35.12 2.09
C ALA A 231 11.82 -35.96 2.84
#